data_85e12c0a0d785ced2b987daafc5c9b2d
#
_entry.id   85e12c0a0d785ced2b987daafc5c9b2d
#
_cell.length_a   1.000
_cell.length_b   1.000
_cell.length_c   1.000
_cell.angle_alpha   90.00
_cell.angle_beta   90.00
_cell.angle_gamma   90.00
#
_symmetry.space_group_name_H-M   'P 1'
#
loop_
_entity.id
_entity.type
_entity.pdbx_description
1 polymer ?
#
loop_
_entity_poly.entity_id
_entity_poly.type
_entity_poly.pdbx_seq_one_letter_code
_entity_poly.pdbx_strand_id
1 'polypeptide(L)'
;CYDSYICPEVIQGFFYMETKDREYMNRARILADRGRGWVNPNPLVGAVIVKDGRIIGEGWHERYGGLHAERNAFKQCTEDPAGATLYVTLDPCCHYGKTPPCTEAVIENRIARVVVGLLDPNPLVAGKGIEMLRKSGIVVEPGVEEEKHREQNRVFLKYITTRRPCI
;
A
#
# COMPACT_ATOMS: atom_id res chain seq x y z
N CYS A 1 -3.11 -28.25 -31.10
CA CYS A 1 -3.38 -28.48 -29.67
C CYS A 1 -2.12 -28.16 -28.88
N TYR A 2 -2.08 -26.94 -28.30
CA TYR A 2 -1.07 -26.60 -27.30
C TYR A 2 -1.78 -26.67 -25.95
N ASP A 3 -1.69 -27.84 -25.31
CA ASP A 3 -2.02 -27.99 -23.90
C ASP A 3 -0.85 -27.40 -23.11
N SER A 4 -1.02 -26.16 -22.67
CA SER A 4 -0.12 -25.52 -21.71
C SER A 4 -0.38 -26.12 -20.32
N TYR A 5 0.25 -27.26 -20.05
CA TYR A 5 0.33 -27.79 -18.69
C TYR A 5 1.20 -26.84 -17.86
N ILE A 6 0.55 -25.97 -17.09
CA ILE A 6 1.24 -25.21 -16.06
C ILE A 6 1.69 -26.21 -14.99
N CYS A 7 3.00 -26.24 -14.73
CA CYS A 7 3.59 -27.15 -13.74
C CYS A 7 2.90 -27.00 -12.37
N PRO A 8 2.50 -28.10 -11.72
CA PRO A 8 1.85 -28.03 -10.39
C PRO A 8 2.66 -27.25 -9.35
N GLU A 9 3.98 -27.29 -9.41
CA GLU A 9 4.87 -26.54 -8.53
C GLU A 9 4.76 -25.03 -8.73
N VAL A 10 4.55 -24.57 -9.96
CA VAL A 10 4.32 -23.15 -10.28
C VAL A 10 2.98 -22.69 -9.74
N ILE A 11 1.94 -23.51 -9.86
CA ILE A 11 0.61 -23.22 -9.31
C ILE A 11 0.68 -23.15 -7.79
N GLN A 12 1.35 -24.08 -7.14
CA GLN A 12 1.49 -24.11 -5.68
C GLN A 12 2.30 -22.91 -5.16
N GLY A 13 3.36 -22.52 -5.87
CA GLY A 13 4.12 -21.30 -5.57
C GLY A 13 3.30 -20.03 -5.73
N PHE A 14 2.45 -19.94 -6.75
CA PHE A 14 1.54 -18.81 -6.97
C PHE A 14 0.50 -18.66 -5.85
N PHE A 15 -0.17 -19.75 -5.46
CA PHE A 15 -1.10 -19.76 -4.33
C PHE A 15 -0.44 -19.40 -2.99
N TYR A 16 0.80 -19.84 -2.78
CA TYR A 16 1.57 -19.50 -1.58
C TYR A 16 1.87 -18.00 -1.51
N MET A 17 2.30 -17.40 -2.63
CA MET A 17 2.54 -15.94 -2.72
C MET A 17 1.26 -15.13 -2.45
N GLU A 18 0.13 -15.48 -3.08
CA GLU A 18 -1.14 -14.81 -2.84
C GLU A 18 -1.56 -14.86 -1.36
N THR A 19 -1.37 -16.01 -0.71
CA THR A 19 -1.70 -16.18 0.71
C THR A 19 -0.83 -15.27 1.59
N LYS A 20 0.47 -15.21 1.32
CA LYS A 20 1.40 -14.34 2.03
C LYS A 20 1.13 -12.85 1.80
N ASP A 21 0.80 -12.47 0.57
CA ASP A 21 0.44 -11.09 0.25
C ASP A 21 -0.80 -10.65 1.04
N ARG A 22 -1.80 -11.51 1.18
CA ARG A 22 -2.99 -11.24 2.01
C ARG A 22 -2.65 -11.10 3.49
N GLU A 23 -1.76 -11.93 4.03
CA GLU A 23 -1.31 -11.85 5.42
C GLU A 23 -0.65 -10.49 5.69
N TYR A 24 0.31 -10.08 4.87
CA TYR A 24 1.01 -8.81 5.03
C TYR A 24 0.10 -7.60 4.79
N MET A 25 -0.79 -7.70 3.81
CA MET A 25 -1.79 -6.65 3.56
C MET A 25 -2.77 -6.52 4.73
N ASN A 26 -3.19 -7.64 5.33
CA ASN A 26 -4.01 -7.61 6.54
C ASN A 26 -3.26 -6.98 7.72
N ARG A 27 -1.96 -7.25 7.85
CA ARG A 27 -1.12 -6.57 8.86
C ARG A 27 -1.09 -5.06 8.64
N ALA A 28 -0.87 -4.60 7.40
CA ALA A 28 -0.92 -3.19 7.05
C ALA A 28 -2.28 -2.56 7.40
N ARG A 29 -3.39 -3.27 7.15
CA ARG A 29 -4.74 -2.84 7.49
C ARG A 29 -4.94 -2.68 9.00
N ILE A 30 -4.44 -3.60 9.81
CA ILE A 30 -4.48 -3.52 11.28
C ILE A 30 -3.69 -2.29 11.77
N LEU A 31 -2.53 -2.02 11.18
CA LEU A 31 -1.74 -0.83 11.51
C LEU A 31 -2.50 0.45 11.16
N ALA A 32 -3.18 0.50 10.01
CA ALA A 32 -3.97 1.65 9.59
C ALA A 32 -5.04 2.04 10.63
N ASP A 33 -5.67 1.07 11.29
CA ASP A 33 -6.68 1.33 12.33
C ASP A 33 -6.14 2.13 13.54
N ARG A 34 -4.83 2.10 13.78
CA ARG A 34 -4.20 2.90 14.85
C ARG A 34 -4.32 4.41 14.62
N GLY A 35 -4.51 4.85 13.37
CA GLY A 35 -4.76 6.25 13.02
C GLY A 35 -6.20 6.72 13.26
N ARG A 36 -7.10 5.79 13.60
CA ARG A 36 -8.53 6.11 13.76
C ARG A 36 -8.77 7.20 14.80
N GLY A 37 -9.50 8.24 14.38
CA GLY A 37 -9.77 9.43 15.22
C GLY A 37 -8.69 10.52 15.15
N TRP A 38 -7.50 10.24 14.64
CA TRP A 38 -6.39 11.20 14.60
C TRP A 38 -6.04 11.72 13.19
N VAL A 39 -6.43 10.98 12.16
CA VAL A 39 -6.05 11.32 10.77
C VAL A 39 -7.07 12.16 10.03
N ASN A 40 -8.31 12.32 10.55
CA ASN A 40 -9.38 13.05 9.86
C ASN A 40 -8.93 14.44 9.38
N PRO A 41 -9.26 14.84 8.15
CA PRO A 41 -10.11 14.19 7.14
C PRO A 41 -9.36 13.18 6.22
N ASN A 42 -8.12 12.85 6.52
CA ASN A 42 -7.31 11.92 5.74
C ASN A 42 -7.79 10.46 5.89
N PRO A 43 -7.46 9.58 4.93
CA PRO A 43 -7.75 8.16 5.05
C PRO A 43 -6.89 7.46 6.10
N LEU A 44 -7.38 6.32 6.56
CA LEU A 44 -6.59 5.37 7.33
C LEU A 44 -5.65 4.62 6.36
N VAL A 45 -4.36 4.74 6.58
CA VAL A 45 -3.33 4.09 5.76
C VAL A 45 -2.31 3.40 6.64
N GLY A 46 -1.96 2.18 6.27
CA GLY A 46 -0.91 1.39 6.89
C GLY A 46 0.04 0.85 5.84
N ALA A 47 1.29 0.62 6.24
CA ALA A 47 2.36 0.13 5.39
C ALA A 47 3.22 -0.90 6.13
N VAL A 48 3.61 -1.95 5.40
CA VAL A 48 4.50 -3.01 5.89
C VAL A 48 5.58 -3.26 4.85
N ILE A 49 6.83 -3.32 5.28
CA ILE A 49 7.98 -3.62 4.42
C ILE A 49 8.51 -5.00 4.76
N VAL A 50 8.56 -5.87 3.76
CA VAL A 50 8.95 -7.27 3.91
C VAL A 50 10.17 -7.57 3.05
N LYS A 51 11.18 -8.19 3.66
CA LYS A 51 12.39 -8.65 3.01
C LYS A 51 12.70 -10.08 3.43
N ASP A 52 12.95 -10.95 2.47
CA ASP A 52 13.25 -12.37 2.73
C ASP A 52 12.22 -13.05 3.66
N GLY A 53 10.93 -12.76 3.46
CA GLY A 53 9.83 -13.32 4.24
C GLY A 53 9.68 -12.75 5.67
N ARG A 54 10.46 -11.72 6.02
CA ARG A 54 10.44 -11.08 7.35
C ARG A 54 9.95 -9.63 7.23
N ILE A 55 9.13 -9.20 8.17
CA ILE A 55 8.76 -7.79 8.30
C ILE A 55 9.97 -7.03 8.88
N ILE A 56 10.46 -6.05 8.13
CA ILE A 56 11.60 -5.20 8.52
C ILE A 56 11.20 -3.78 8.86
N GLY A 57 10.00 -3.34 8.49
CA GLY A 57 9.47 -2.02 8.81
C GLY A 57 7.96 -2.00 8.79
N GLU A 58 7.37 -1.25 9.70
CA GLU A 58 5.93 -1.05 9.82
C GLU A 58 5.62 0.41 10.08
N GLY A 59 4.51 0.91 9.51
CA GLY A 59 4.09 2.28 9.71
C GLY A 59 2.61 2.48 9.42
N TRP A 60 2.06 3.56 9.92
CA TRP A 60 0.70 3.99 9.61
C TRP A 60 0.66 5.52 9.58
N HIS A 61 -0.37 6.07 8.97
CA HIS A 61 -0.63 7.50 9.07
C HIS A 61 -1.14 7.81 10.48
N GLU A 62 -0.31 8.43 11.29
CA GLU A 62 -0.57 8.56 12.73
C GLU A 62 -1.56 9.69 13.06
N ARG A 63 -1.45 10.82 12.32
CA ARG A 63 -2.26 12.02 12.57
C ARG A 63 -2.28 12.93 11.34
N TYR A 64 -3.33 13.74 11.24
CA TYR A 64 -3.45 14.78 10.22
C TYR A 64 -2.21 15.68 10.19
N GLY A 65 -1.66 15.92 9.00
CA GLY A 65 -0.46 16.73 8.78
C GLY A 65 0.85 16.06 9.12
N GLY A 66 0.82 14.83 9.66
CA GLY A 66 2.01 14.01 9.91
C GLY A 66 2.49 13.25 8.67
N LEU A 67 3.54 12.46 8.85
CA LEU A 67 4.09 11.61 7.79
C LEU A 67 3.08 10.56 7.36
N HIS A 68 3.14 10.18 6.09
CA HIS A 68 2.38 9.08 5.54
C HIS A 68 2.91 7.72 6.03
N ALA A 69 2.08 6.69 5.91
CA ALA A 69 2.37 5.35 6.40
C ALA A 69 3.68 4.78 5.86
N GLU A 70 3.95 4.97 4.57
CA GLU A 70 5.14 4.48 3.89
C GLU A 70 6.41 5.10 4.48
N ARG A 71 6.42 6.42 4.69
CA ARG A 71 7.57 7.11 5.29
C ARG A 71 7.80 6.70 6.74
N ASN A 72 6.72 6.47 7.50
CA ASN A 72 6.83 5.92 8.85
C ASN A 72 7.39 4.49 8.83
N ALA A 73 6.96 3.65 7.88
CA ALA A 73 7.48 2.30 7.71
C ALA A 73 8.99 2.31 7.37
N PHE A 74 9.43 3.18 6.46
CA PHE A 74 10.87 3.32 6.15
C PHE A 74 11.69 3.75 7.35
N LYS A 75 11.19 4.67 8.19
CA LYS A 75 11.86 5.08 9.42
C LYS A 75 12.03 3.96 10.45
N GLN A 76 11.13 3.00 10.44
CA GLN A 76 11.14 1.86 11.36
C GLN A 76 11.88 0.64 10.81
N CYS A 77 12.47 0.73 9.60
CA CYS A 77 13.24 -0.36 9.03
C CYS A 77 14.43 -0.73 9.92
N THR A 78 14.53 -2.02 10.22
CA THR A 78 15.62 -2.62 11.02
C THR A 78 16.85 -2.97 10.18
N GLU A 79 16.71 -2.94 8.85
CA GLU A 79 17.77 -3.20 7.87
C GLU A 79 17.50 -2.44 6.56
N ASP A 80 18.45 -2.43 5.62
CA ASP A 80 18.30 -1.78 4.31
C ASP A 80 17.10 -2.37 3.53
N PRO A 81 16.08 -1.56 3.19
CA PRO A 81 14.89 -2.00 2.47
C PRO A 81 15.09 -2.27 0.99
N ALA A 82 16.28 -2.04 0.44
CA ALA A 82 16.57 -2.29 -0.98
C ALA A 82 16.23 -3.73 -1.37
N GLY A 83 15.46 -3.91 -2.45
CA GLY A 83 14.98 -5.20 -2.92
C GLY A 83 13.77 -5.77 -2.17
N ALA A 84 13.26 -5.08 -1.14
CA ALA A 84 12.10 -5.52 -0.36
C ALA A 84 10.77 -5.33 -1.13
N THR A 85 9.69 -5.88 -0.56
CA THR A 85 8.31 -5.64 -0.97
C THR A 85 7.64 -4.70 0.02
N LEU A 86 7.00 -3.65 -0.48
CA LEU A 86 6.16 -2.74 0.29
C LEU A 86 4.69 -3.14 0.11
N TYR A 87 3.99 -3.36 1.21
CA TYR A 87 2.53 -3.53 1.26
C TYR A 87 1.93 -2.24 1.81
N VAL A 88 1.04 -1.61 1.06
CA VAL A 88 0.39 -0.36 1.45
C VAL A 88 -1.10 -0.43 1.17
N THR A 89 -1.92 0.02 2.13
CA THR A 89 -3.38 -0.14 2.04
C THR A 89 -4.05 0.81 1.04
N LEU A 90 -3.39 1.90 0.66
CA LEU A 90 -3.86 2.89 -0.31
C LEU A 90 -2.75 3.26 -1.30
N ASP A 91 -3.13 3.62 -2.53
CA ASP A 91 -2.24 4.06 -3.61
C ASP A 91 -1.24 5.14 -3.13
N PRO A 92 0.09 4.91 -3.25
CA PRO A 92 1.09 5.88 -2.84
C PRO A 92 0.95 7.22 -3.58
N CYS A 93 0.98 8.31 -2.83
CA CYS A 93 0.84 9.63 -3.40
C CYS A 93 2.04 10.00 -4.30
N CYS A 94 1.74 10.71 -5.41
CA CYS A 94 2.74 11.16 -6.39
C CYS A 94 2.84 12.68 -6.52
N HIS A 95 2.16 13.44 -5.66
CA HIS A 95 2.16 14.91 -5.69
C HIS A 95 2.80 15.49 -4.45
N TYR A 96 3.41 16.66 -4.59
CA TYR A 96 3.95 17.44 -3.49
C TYR A 96 2.80 18.09 -2.69
N GLY A 97 2.75 17.80 -1.40
CA GLY A 97 1.86 18.43 -0.45
C GLY A 97 2.66 19.05 0.69
N LYS A 98 2.22 18.81 1.92
CA LYS A 98 3.00 19.19 3.12
C LYS A 98 4.28 18.37 3.28
N THR A 99 4.30 17.19 2.69
CA THR A 99 5.45 16.26 2.65
C THR A 99 5.76 15.90 1.20
N PRO A 100 7.03 15.54 0.87
CA PRO A 100 7.36 15.00 -0.43
C PRO A 100 6.57 13.73 -0.75
N PRO A 101 6.34 13.41 -2.04
CA PRO A 101 5.57 12.23 -2.46
C PRO A 101 6.11 10.93 -1.88
N CYS A 102 5.20 10.00 -1.56
CA CYS A 102 5.59 8.67 -1.09
C CYS A 102 6.26 7.84 -2.19
N THR A 103 5.88 8.05 -3.45
CA THR A 103 6.52 7.41 -4.62
C THR A 103 8.01 7.70 -4.68
N GLU A 104 8.45 8.91 -4.36
CA GLU A 104 9.89 9.24 -4.28
C GLU A 104 10.58 8.41 -3.20
N ALA A 105 10.01 8.34 -2.00
CA ALA A 105 10.58 7.53 -0.92
C ALA A 105 10.69 6.04 -1.29
N VAL A 106 9.71 5.50 -2.01
CA VAL A 106 9.73 4.11 -2.50
C VAL A 106 10.87 3.88 -3.49
N ILE A 107 11.07 4.82 -4.43
CA ILE A 107 12.14 4.75 -5.44
C ILE A 107 13.52 4.92 -4.79
N GLU A 108 13.69 5.92 -3.92
CA GLU A 108 14.95 6.20 -3.20
C GLU A 108 15.42 5.02 -2.35
N ASN A 109 14.46 4.32 -1.71
CA ASN A 109 14.74 3.12 -0.92
C ASN A 109 14.87 1.84 -1.75
N ARG A 110 14.84 1.94 -3.08
CA ARG A 110 15.07 0.84 -4.03
C ARG A 110 14.16 -0.37 -3.77
N ILE A 111 12.90 -0.14 -3.46
CA ILE A 111 11.89 -1.18 -3.30
C ILE A 111 11.72 -1.91 -4.65
N ALA A 112 11.69 -3.24 -4.62
CA ALA A 112 11.55 -4.05 -5.83
C ALA A 112 10.09 -4.25 -6.25
N ARG A 113 9.17 -4.34 -5.27
CA ARG A 113 7.75 -4.65 -5.50
C ARG A 113 6.87 -3.86 -4.54
N VAL A 114 5.74 -3.36 -5.04
CA VAL A 114 4.72 -2.69 -4.23
C VAL A 114 3.38 -3.40 -4.42
N VAL A 115 2.74 -3.78 -3.32
CA VAL A 115 1.40 -4.36 -3.29
C VAL A 115 0.46 -3.33 -2.71
N VAL A 116 -0.58 -2.97 -3.46
CA VAL A 116 -1.53 -1.90 -3.12
C VAL A 116 -2.90 -2.49 -2.82
N GLY A 117 -3.49 -2.11 -1.69
CA GLY A 117 -4.83 -2.56 -1.29
C GLY A 117 -5.95 -1.88 -2.08
N LEU A 118 -6.00 -0.57 -2.05
CA LEU A 118 -7.05 0.24 -2.65
C LEU A 118 -6.46 1.36 -3.51
N LEU A 119 -7.03 1.59 -4.68
CA LEU A 119 -6.71 2.77 -5.50
C LEU A 119 -7.35 4.03 -4.87
N ASP A 120 -6.68 5.17 -5.00
CA ASP A 120 -7.25 6.46 -4.59
C ASP A 120 -8.57 6.69 -5.35
N PRO A 121 -9.67 7.02 -4.65
CA PRO A 121 -10.97 7.25 -5.29
C PRO A 121 -11.02 8.51 -6.16
N ASN A 122 -10.06 9.42 -6.00
CA ASN A 122 -9.97 10.63 -6.81
C ASN A 122 -9.45 10.29 -8.22
N PRO A 123 -10.27 10.40 -9.28
CA PRO A 123 -9.86 10.02 -10.63
C PRO A 123 -8.70 10.86 -11.19
N LEU A 124 -8.43 12.03 -10.59
CA LEU A 124 -7.30 12.88 -10.99
C LEU A 124 -5.95 12.37 -10.50
N VAL A 125 -5.93 11.51 -9.48
CA VAL A 125 -4.73 10.95 -8.86
C VAL A 125 -4.67 9.43 -8.91
N ALA A 126 -5.82 8.78 -9.06
CA ALA A 126 -5.94 7.31 -9.10
C ALA A 126 -4.94 6.68 -10.08
N GLY A 127 -4.10 5.79 -9.56
CA GLY A 127 -3.13 5.05 -10.36
C GLY A 127 -1.92 5.84 -10.87
N LYS A 128 -1.85 7.15 -10.69
CA LYS A 128 -0.67 7.96 -11.11
C LYS A 128 0.58 7.59 -10.33
N GLY A 129 0.45 7.33 -9.04
CA GLY A 129 1.53 6.83 -8.20
C GLY A 129 2.03 5.47 -8.70
N ILE A 130 1.11 4.58 -9.02
CA ILE A 130 1.42 3.25 -9.59
C ILE A 130 2.15 3.37 -10.92
N GLU A 131 1.68 4.24 -11.82
CA GLU A 131 2.32 4.46 -13.12
C GLU A 131 3.76 4.97 -12.96
N MET A 132 3.99 5.92 -12.06
CA MET A 132 5.31 6.46 -11.76
C MET A 132 6.25 5.38 -11.24
N LEU A 133 5.79 4.53 -10.30
CA LEU A 133 6.57 3.41 -9.77
C LEU A 133 6.92 2.39 -10.86
N ARG A 134 5.96 2.03 -11.72
CA ARG A 134 6.19 1.12 -12.85
C ARG A 134 7.21 1.67 -13.84
N LYS A 135 7.15 2.95 -14.17
CA LYS A 135 8.14 3.63 -15.03
C LYS A 135 9.54 3.62 -14.42
N SER A 136 9.65 3.54 -13.11
CA SER A 136 10.94 3.41 -12.39
C SER A 136 11.41 1.95 -12.25
N GLY A 137 10.74 0.99 -12.90
CA GLY A 137 11.13 -0.42 -12.90
C GLY A 137 10.62 -1.21 -11.70
N ILE A 138 9.71 -0.66 -10.89
CA ILE A 138 9.12 -1.33 -9.74
C ILE A 138 7.89 -2.12 -10.16
N VAL A 139 7.79 -3.38 -9.73
CA VAL A 139 6.60 -4.21 -9.94
C VAL A 139 5.50 -3.72 -9.01
N VAL A 140 4.32 -3.41 -9.54
CA VAL A 140 3.18 -2.94 -8.74
C VAL A 140 1.95 -3.79 -8.99
N GLU A 141 1.37 -4.33 -7.91
CA GLU A 141 0.17 -5.17 -7.90
C GLU A 141 -0.94 -4.48 -7.09
N PRO A 142 -1.95 -3.90 -7.76
CA PRO A 142 -3.07 -3.25 -7.09
C PRO A 142 -4.23 -4.21 -6.81
N GLY A 143 -5.11 -3.82 -5.87
CA GLY A 143 -6.39 -4.49 -5.64
C GLY A 143 -6.35 -5.67 -4.69
N VAL A 144 -5.28 -5.84 -3.92
CA VAL A 144 -5.18 -6.93 -2.94
C VAL A 144 -6.03 -6.63 -1.70
N GLU A 145 -7.03 -7.46 -1.44
CA GLU A 145 -8.02 -7.30 -0.35
C GLU A 145 -8.81 -5.97 -0.45
N GLU A 146 -9.09 -5.50 -1.66
CA GLU A 146 -9.67 -4.18 -1.95
C GLU A 146 -10.94 -3.90 -1.14
N GLU A 147 -11.87 -4.86 -1.05
CA GLU A 147 -13.14 -4.67 -0.33
C GLU A 147 -12.93 -4.38 1.16
N LYS A 148 -11.95 -5.03 1.80
CA LYS A 148 -11.63 -4.79 3.21
C LYS A 148 -11.08 -3.38 3.44
N HIS A 149 -10.26 -2.89 2.51
CA HIS A 149 -9.72 -1.53 2.58
C HIS A 149 -10.79 -0.48 2.27
N ARG A 150 -11.71 -0.79 1.36
CA ARG A 150 -12.87 0.06 1.04
C ARG A 150 -13.78 0.20 2.25
N GLU A 151 -14.11 -0.89 2.93
CA GLU A 151 -14.92 -0.84 4.15
C GLU A 151 -14.22 -0.08 5.27
N GLN A 152 -12.92 -0.30 5.50
CA GLN A 152 -12.14 0.41 6.50
C GLN A 152 -12.16 1.94 6.28
N ASN A 153 -12.11 2.38 5.03
CA ASN A 153 -12.07 3.79 4.63
C ASN A 153 -13.41 4.33 4.14
N ARG A 154 -14.54 3.65 4.40
CA ARG A 154 -15.86 4.03 3.85
C ARG A 154 -16.26 5.48 4.15
N VAL A 155 -15.91 6.01 5.32
CA VAL A 155 -16.22 7.40 5.71
C VAL A 155 -15.44 8.38 4.83
N PHE A 156 -14.14 8.15 4.68
CA PHE A 156 -13.28 8.94 3.79
C PHE A 156 -13.76 8.86 2.33
N LEU A 157 -14.03 7.66 1.83
CA LEU A 157 -14.51 7.44 0.46
C LEU A 157 -15.82 8.17 0.20
N LYS A 158 -16.79 8.07 1.12
CA LYS A 158 -18.05 8.80 1.02
C LYS A 158 -17.84 10.30 0.98
N TYR A 159 -16.99 10.83 1.86
CA TYR A 159 -16.71 12.28 1.90
C TYR A 159 -16.06 12.76 0.59
N ILE A 160 -15.05 12.06 0.08
CA ILE A 160 -14.33 12.45 -1.16
C ILE A 160 -15.27 12.41 -2.37
N THR A 161 -16.15 11.40 -2.47
CA THR A 161 -17.04 11.22 -3.63
C THR A 161 -18.29 12.10 -3.57
N THR A 162 -18.85 12.36 -2.39
CA THR A 162 -20.14 13.05 -2.25
C THR A 162 -20.04 14.44 -1.62
N ARG A 163 -18.91 14.78 -1.01
CA ARG A 163 -18.70 15.98 -0.17
C ARG A 163 -19.70 16.09 0.99
N ARG A 164 -20.34 14.98 1.36
CA ARG A 164 -21.30 14.90 2.48
C ARG A 164 -20.69 14.12 3.64
N PRO A 165 -20.89 14.58 4.89
CA PRO A 165 -20.45 13.81 6.05
C PRO A 165 -21.20 12.47 6.14
N CYS A 166 -20.56 11.49 6.75
CA CYS A 166 -21.18 10.21 7.06
C CYS A 166 -21.92 10.37 8.40
N ILE A 167 -23.24 10.50 8.33
CA ILE A 167 -24.13 10.51 9.51
C ILE A 167 -24.51 9.08 9.81
#